data_9008990a617bb4fdb850131d921ec825
#
_entry.id   9008990a617bb4fdb850131d921ec825
#
_cell.length_a   1.000
_cell.length_b   1.000
_cell.length_c   1.000
_cell.angle_alpha   90.00
_cell.angle_beta   90.00
_cell.angle_gamma   90.00
#
_symmetry.space_group_name_H-M   'P 1'
#
loop_
_entity.id
_entity.type
_entity.pdbx_description
1 polymer ?
#
loop_
_entity_poly.entity_id
_entity_poly.type
_entity_poly.pdbx_seq_one_letter_code
_entity_poly.pdbx_strand_id
1 'polypeptide(L)'
;MRLAIIALAAAGAASLGVAAVAAKESPLGPPPPKGAGLPSGHCFRSHDIRNHTIADKQTLLMNVNGRDTYRVTVAGACLAGAIDSDPIITRNPPGSDIICRPIDMDLGVAKSGFETRCIVQSIAKMSPAEVAALPKKLKP
;
A
#
# COMPACT_ATOMS: atom_id res chain seq x y z
N MET A 1 -69.16 17.32 -39.50
CA MET A 1 -67.76 17.66 -39.43
C MET A 1 -67.32 17.73 -37.99
N ARG A 2 -66.55 16.72 -37.50
CA ARG A 2 -66.03 16.65 -36.14
C ARG A 2 -64.52 16.58 -36.23
N LEU A 3 -63.85 17.64 -35.76
CA LEU A 3 -62.38 17.69 -35.65
C LEU A 3 -61.98 16.94 -34.39
N ALA A 4 -61.14 15.95 -34.51
CA ALA A 4 -60.47 15.29 -33.38
C ALA A 4 -59.04 15.92 -33.22
N ILE A 5 -58.82 16.50 -32.05
CA ILE A 5 -57.55 17.05 -31.64
C ILE A 5 -56.77 15.92 -30.92
N ILE A 6 -55.64 15.51 -31.51
CA ILE A 6 -54.72 14.53 -30.91
C ILE A 6 -53.65 15.33 -30.16
N ALA A 7 -53.64 15.22 -28.84
CA ALA A 7 -52.60 15.79 -27.99
C ALA A 7 -51.46 14.76 -27.88
N LEU A 8 -50.26 15.12 -28.38
CA LEU A 8 -49.02 14.36 -28.15
C LEU A 8 -48.45 14.82 -26.80
N ALA A 9 -48.37 13.88 -25.86
CA ALA A 9 -47.63 14.03 -24.62
C ALA A 9 -46.17 13.57 -24.86
N ALA A 10 -45.21 14.48 -24.85
CA ALA A 10 -43.79 14.17 -24.87
C ALA A 10 -43.33 13.87 -23.44
N ALA A 11 -43.05 12.61 -23.17
CA ALA A 11 -42.39 12.18 -21.94
C ALA A 11 -40.87 12.36 -22.05
N GLY A 12 -40.35 13.40 -21.41
CA GLY A 12 -38.91 13.63 -21.29
C GLY A 12 -38.31 12.72 -20.23
N ALA A 13 -37.53 11.73 -20.66
CA ALA A 13 -36.73 10.92 -19.74
C ALA A 13 -35.44 11.68 -19.37
N ALA A 14 -35.41 12.21 -18.14
CA ALA A 14 -34.20 12.79 -17.57
C ALA A 14 -33.25 11.64 -17.16
N SER A 15 -32.23 11.36 -17.96
CA SER A 15 -31.15 10.45 -17.59
C SER A 15 -30.23 11.13 -16.58
N LEU A 16 -30.32 10.74 -15.30
CA LEU A 16 -29.34 11.08 -14.28
C LEU A 16 -28.03 10.33 -14.60
N GLY A 17 -27.10 11.03 -15.24
CA GLY A 17 -25.76 10.55 -15.44
C GLY A 17 -25.03 10.43 -14.12
N VAL A 18 -24.88 9.22 -13.60
CA VAL A 18 -23.98 8.93 -12.47
C VAL A 18 -22.56 9.09 -12.99
N ALA A 19 -21.92 10.21 -12.64
CA ALA A 19 -20.48 10.40 -12.87
C ALA A 19 -19.73 9.37 -12.03
N ALA A 20 -19.27 8.30 -12.65
CA ALA A 20 -18.35 7.35 -12.01
C ALA A 20 -17.05 8.11 -11.75
N VAL A 21 -16.79 8.44 -10.48
CA VAL A 21 -15.49 8.94 -10.04
C VAL A 21 -14.53 7.76 -10.20
N ALA A 22 -13.74 7.76 -11.26
CA ALA A 22 -12.65 6.81 -11.45
C ALA A 22 -11.64 6.99 -10.31
N ALA A 23 -11.75 6.18 -9.28
CA ALA A 23 -10.72 6.08 -8.24
C ALA A 23 -9.43 5.67 -8.95
N LYS A 24 -8.41 6.54 -8.86
CA LYS A 24 -7.09 6.27 -9.43
C LYS A 24 -6.53 5.01 -8.75
N GLU A 25 -6.60 3.89 -9.44
CA GLU A 25 -6.08 2.63 -8.92
C GLU A 25 -4.61 2.77 -8.56
N SER A 26 -4.27 2.35 -7.34
CA SER A 26 -2.89 2.29 -6.90
C SER A 26 -2.13 1.26 -7.74
N PRO A 27 -0.92 1.58 -8.23
CA PRO A 27 -0.11 0.61 -8.98
C PRO A 27 0.28 -0.62 -8.16
N LEU A 28 0.01 -0.59 -6.87
CA LEU A 28 0.28 -1.68 -5.93
C LEU A 28 -0.89 -2.65 -5.76
N GLY A 29 -2.04 -2.40 -6.41
CA GLY A 29 -3.26 -3.15 -6.14
C GLY A 29 -3.78 -2.95 -4.71
N PRO A 30 -4.80 -3.72 -4.28
CA PRO A 30 -5.35 -3.61 -2.93
C PRO A 30 -4.31 -4.01 -1.87
N PRO A 31 -4.34 -3.37 -0.68
CA PRO A 31 -3.46 -3.75 0.41
C PRO A 31 -3.79 -5.16 0.91
N PRO A 32 -2.79 -5.92 1.40
CA PRO A 32 -3.03 -7.18 2.08
C PRO A 32 -3.95 -6.98 3.28
N PRO A 33 -4.72 -8.02 3.69
CA PRO A 33 -5.58 -7.93 4.85
C PRO A 33 -4.79 -7.63 6.13
N LYS A 34 -5.42 -6.94 7.07
CA LYS A 34 -4.81 -6.65 8.37
C LYS A 34 -4.44 -7.95 9.09
N GLY A 35 -3.27 -7.98 9.71
CA GLY A 35 -2.75 -9.17 10.36
C GLY A 35 -2.06 -10.15 9.41
N ALA A 36 -2.12 -9.93 8.09
CA ALA A 36 -1.41 -10.77 7.15
C ALA A 36 0.10 -10.73 7.42
N GLY A 37 0.66 -11.90 7.65
CA GLY A 37 2.09 -12.15 7.77
C GLY A 37 2.60 -13.01 6.62
N LEU A 38 3.85 -13.36 6.69
CA LEU A 38 4.52 -14.16 5.67
C LEU A 38 4.19 -15.65 5.85
N PRO A 39 4.01 -16.41 4.76
CA PRO A 39 3.93 -17.85 4.83
C PRO A 39 5.19 -18.46 5.44
N SER A 40 5.07 -19.65 6.02
CA SER A 40 6.21 -20.40 6.54
C SER A 40 7.32 -20.54 5.48
N GLY A 41 8.57 -20.30 5.89
CA GLY A 41 9.72 -20.33 4.99
C GLY A 41 9.97 -19.05 4.17
N HIS A 42 9.12 -18.03 4.29
CA HIS A 42 9.30 -16.74 3.65
C HIS A 42 9.65 -15.61 4.64
N CYS A 43 9.91 -15.95 5.89
CA CYS A 43 10.41 -15.00 6.89
C CYS A 43 11.79 -14.45 6.48
N PHE A 44 12.11 -13.26 6.93
CA PHE A 44 13.41 -12.65 6.66
C PHE A 44 13.99 -12.06 7.95
N ARG A 45 15.27 -11.73 7.92
CA ARG A 45 15.95 -11.09 9.05
C ARG A 45 15.96 -9.58 8.86
N SER A 46 15.82 -8.82 9.93
CA SER A 46 15.81 -7.35 9.86
C SER A 46 17.09 -6.79 9.25
N HIS A 47 18.24 -7.39 9.51
CA HIS A 47 19.53 -6.96 8.95
C HIS A 47 19.73 -7.29 7.46
N ASP A 48 18.85 -8.10 6.86
CA ASP A 48 18.85 -8.40 5.43
C ASP A 48 18.13 -7.30 4.60
N ILE A 49 17.47 -6.35 5.24
CA ILE A 49 16.86 -5.19 4.57
C ILE A 49 17.97 -4.32 4.02
N ARG A 50 17.98 -4.13 2.69
CA ARG A 50 19.03 -3.40 1.97
C ARG A 50 18.61 -2.00 1.55
N ASN A 51 17.37 -1.88 1.11
CA ASN A 51 16.83 -0.63 0.61
C ASN A 51 15.33 -0.56 0.85
N HIS A 52 14.77 0.63 0.72
CA HIS A 52 13.34 0.85 0.83
C HIS A 52 12.87 1.98 -0.08
N THR A 53 11.57 2.01 -0.34
CA THR A 53 10.88 3.08 -1.06
C THR A 53 9.54 3.33 -0.40
N ILE A 54 9.19 4.58 -0.15
CA ILE A 54 7.91 4.98 0.40
C ILE A 54 6.93 5.16 -0.75
N ALA A 55 6.00 4.22 -0.89
CA ALA A 55 5.05 4.24 -1.99
C ALA A 55 3.91 5.23 -1.76
N ASP A 56 3.44 5.31 -0.53
CA ASP A 56 2.41 6.25 -0.07
C ASP A 56 2.46 6.41 1.46
N LYS A 57 1.52 7.17 2.02
CA LYS A 57 1.44 7.45 3.47
C LYS A 57 1.26 6.23 4.37
N GLN A 58 0.96 5.06 3.79
CA GLN A 58 0.69 3.81 4.53
C GLN A 58 1.50 2.62 4.00
N THR A 59 2.19 2.78 2.87
CA THR A 59 2.85 1.66 2.19
C THR A 59 4.34 1.90 2.02
N LEU A 60 5.12 0.99 2.57
CA LEU A 60 6.57 0.90 2.43
C LEU A 60 6.92 -0.35 1.61
N LEU A 61 7.77 -0.19 0.63
CA LEU A 61 8.37 -1.30 -0.12
C LEU A 61 9.80 -1.48 0.38
N MET A 62 10.18 -2.72 0.69
CA MET A 62 11.51 -3.06 1.19
C MET A 62 12.17 -4.10 0.31
N ASN A 63 13.41 -3.86 -0.07
CA ASN A 63 14.26 -4.84 -0.69
C ASN A 63 15.01 -5.63 0.38
N VAL A 64 14.93 -6.96 0.32
CA VAL A 64 15.59 -7.87 1.24
C VAL A 64 16.57 -8.73 0.46
N ASN A 65 17.80 -8.81 0.94
CA ASN A 65 18.89 -9.54 0.31
C ASN A 65 19.20 -9.16 -1.16
N GLY A 66 18.76 -7.98 -1.61
CA GLY A 66 18.93 -7.54 -2.99
C GLY A 66 18.09 -8.29 -4.03
N ARG A 67 17.17 -9.16 -3.60
CA ARG A 67 16.38 -10.04 -4.48
C ARG A 67 14.88 -9.96 -4.27
N ASP A 68 14.46 -10.01 -3.02
CA ASP A 68 13.04 -10.10 -2.66
C ASP A 68 12.49 -8.73 -2.28
N THR A 69 11.33 -8.40 -2.80
CA THR A 69 10.62 -7.18 -2.42
C THR A 69 9.42 -7.53 -1.54
N TYR A 70 9.31 -6.82 -0.43
CA TYR A 70 8.21 -6.95 0.52
C TYR A 70 7.41 -5.66 0.59
N ARG A 71 6.09 -5.80 0.59
CA ARG A 71 5.15 -4.71 0.84
C ARG A 71 4.77 -4.73 2.31
N VAL A 72 5.06 -3.64 3.00
CA VAL A 72 4.68 -3.42 4.40
C VAL A 72 3.62 -2.34 4.45
N THR A 73 2.48 -2.65 5.06
CA THR A 73 1.41 -1.68 5.27
C THR A 73 1.36 -1.27 6.73
N VAL A 74 1.27 0.03 6.98
CA VAL A 74 1.23 0.61 8.33
C VAL A 74 -0.12 1.25 8.63
N ALA A 75 -0.43 1.38 9.91
CA ALA A 75 -1.64 2.03 10.39
C ALA A 75 -1.60 3.54 10.16
N GLY A 76 -2.76 4.11 9.90
CA GLY A 76 -2.93 5.56 9.76
C GLY A 76 -2.13 6.15 8.60
N ALA A 77 -1.55 7.30 8.82
CA ALA A 77 -0.71 8.01 7.85
C ALA A 77 0.74 8.15 8.37
N CYS A 78 1.28 7.08 8.95
CA CYS A 78 2.57 7.10 9.64
C CYS A 78 3.73 7.54 8.73
N LEU A 79 3.67 7.20 7.45
CA LEU A 79 4.68 7.57 6.45
C LEU A 79 4.40 8.91 5.77
N ALA A 80 3.37 9.65 6.20
CA ALA A 80 3.05 10.93 5.58
C ALA A 80 4.20 11.94 5.71
N GLY A 81 4.64 12.46 4.56
CA GLY A 81 5.76 13.41 4.47
C GLY A 81 7.13 12.79 4.66
N ALA A 82 7.25 11.47 4.79
CA ALA A 82 8.52 10.78 4.70
C ALA A 82 8.91 10.58 3.22
N ILE A 83 10.20 10.55 2.96
CA ILE A 83 10.79 10.36 1.63
C ILE A 83 11.74 9.15 1.63
N ASP A 84 12.11 8.65 0.46
CA ASP A 84 12.92 7.43 0.31
C ASP A 84 14.31 7.53 0.95
N SER A 85 14.82 8.75 1.15
CA SER A 85 16.09 8.98 1.85
C SER A 85 15.98 9.06 3.36
N ASP A 86 14.77 9.09 3.91
CA ASP A 86 14.58 9.09 5.36
C ASP A 86 14.91 7.70 5.92
N PRO A 87 15.81 7.57 6.91
CA PRO A 87 16.15 6.26 7.44
C PRO A 87 14.95 5.55 8.05
N ILE A 88 14.77 4.28 7.69
CA ILE A 88 13.88 3.38 8.41
C ILE A 88 14.64 2.69 9.54
N ILE A 89 13.98 2.56 10.66
CA ILE A 89 14.51 1.94 11.86
C ILE A 89 13.67 0.70 12.16
N THR A 90 14.30 -0.46 12.17
CA THR A 90 13.65 -1.69 12.56
C THR A 90 14.20 -2.16 13.90
N ARG A 91 13.29 -2.41 14.83
CA ARG A 91 13.64 -3.01 16.12
C ARG A 91 12.96 -4.37 16.21
N ASN A 92 13.65 -5.29 16.80
CA ASN A 92 13.14 -6.64 16.97
C ASN A 92 13.00 -6.94 18.47
N PRO A 93 12.08 -7.84 18.83
CA PRO A 93 12.02 -8.36 20.19
C PRO A 93 13.38 -8.94 20.62
N PRO A 94 13.74 -8.86 21.90
CA PRO A 94 14.97 -9.46 22.40
C PRO A 94 15.09 -10.93 22.01
N GLY A 95 16.23 -11.31 21.43
CA GLY A 95 16.53 -12.70 21.06
C GLY A 95 16.02 -13.16 19.69
N SER A 96 15.37 -12.29 18.92
CA SER A 96 14.95 -12.64 17.55
C SER A 96 15.12 -11.45 16.60
N ASP A 97 15.75 -11.70 15.47
CA ASP A 97 15.84 -10.78 14.34
C ASP A 97 14.98 -11.22 13.15
N ILE A 98 14.17 -12.26 13.36
CA ILE A 98 13.33 -12.87 12.31
C ILE A 98 11.97 -12.18 12.29
N ILE A 99 11.57 -11.76 11.10
CA ILE A 99 10.29 -11.10 10.81
C ILE A 99 9.45 -12.04 9.96
N CYS A 100 8.33 -12.51 10.53
CA CYS A 100 7.32 -13.34 9.87
C CYS A 100 5.95 -12.68 9.89
N ARG A 101 5.64 -11.96 10.96
CA ARG A 101 4.33 -11.37 11.23
C ARG A 101 4.48 -9.86 11.47
N PRO A 102 3.42 -9.09 11.30
CA PRO A 102 3.44 -7.66 11.60
C PRO A 102 3.97 -7.31 12.99
N ILE A 103 3.63 -8.13 14.00
CA ILE A 103 4.05 -7.92 15.39
C ILE A 103 5.56 -8.12 15.61
N ASP A 104 6.22 -8.85 14.72
CA ASP A 104 7.66 -9.13 14.84
C ASP A 104 8.50 -7.92 14.38
N MET A 105 7.86 -6.87 13.82
CA MET A 105 8.51 -5.70 13.25
C MET A 105 8.07 -4.41 13.95
N ASP A 106 8.93 -3.87 14.82
CA ASP A 106 8.77 -2.51 15.34
C ASP A 106 9.44 -1.54 14.36
N LEU A 107 8.62 -0.87 13.57
CA LEU A 107 9.05 0.02 12.49
C LEU A 107 9.03 1.47 12.96
N GLY A 108 10.12 2.18 12.72
CA GLY A 108 10.20 3.64 12.84
C GLY A 108 10.71 4.28 11.55
N VAL A 109 10.38 5.55 11.37
CA VAL A 109 10.93 6.40 10.31
C VAL A 109 11.54 7.64 10.95
N ALA A 110 12.81 7.90 10.68
CA ALA A 110 13.50 9.09 11.15
C ALA A 110 13.32 10.21 10.13
N LYS A 111 12.43 11.17 10.43
CA LYS A 111 12.13 12.31 9.59
C LYS A 111 12.47 13.61 10.29
N SER A 112 13.24 14.49 9.63
CA SER A 112 13.60 15.82 10.15
C SER A 112 14.19 15.78 11.57
N GLY A 113 14.98 14.74 11.88
CA GLY A 113 15.61 14.56 13.20
C GLY A 113 14.71 13.94 14.29
N PHE A 114 13.48 13.61 13.95
CA PHE A 114 12.54 12.94 14.87
C PHE A 114 12.18 11.56 14.35
N GLU A 115 12.08 10.60 15.25
CA GLU A 115 11.58 9.27 14.93
C GLU A 115 10.06 9.20 15.14
N THR A 116 9.35 8.75 14.10
CA THR A 116 7.93 8.40 14.17
C THR A 116 7.81 6.88 14.16
N ARG A 117 7.19 6.29 15.19
CA ARG A 117 6.94 4.85 15.27
C ARG A 117 5.65 4.49 14.52
N CYS A 118 5.72 3.46 13.70
CA CYS A 118 4.63 2.99 12.84
C CYS A 118 4.14 1.63 13.30
N ILE A 119 2.84 1.47 13.46
CA ILE A 119 2.24 0.16 13.71
C ILE A 119 2.13 -0.56 12.38
N VAL A 120 2.86 -1.66 12.23
CA VAL A 120 2.78 -2.52 11.04
C VAL A 120 1.48 -3.29 11.08
N GLN A 121 0.69 -3.21 10.00
CA GLN A 121 -0.60 -3.89 9.85
C GLN A 121 -0.50 -5.17 9.05
N SER A 122 0.34 -5.20 8.01
CA SER A 122 0.55 -6.38 7.18
C SER A 122 1.92 -6.38 6.55
N ILE A 123 2.42 -7.58 6.28
CA ILE A 123 3.66 -7.81 5.52
C ILE A 123 3.35 -8.85 4.46
N ALA A 124 3.67 -8.56 3.20
CA ALA A 124 3.49 -9.50 2.10
C ALA A 124 4.71 -9.49 1.18
N LYS A 125 5.16 -10.67 0.77
CA LYS A 125 6.17 -10.81 -0.28
C LYS A 125 5.52 -10.55 -1.63
N MET A 126 6.09 -9.68 -2.43
CA MET A 126 5.64 -9.40 -3.78
C MET A 126 6.18 -10.45 -4.74
N SER A 127 5.35 -10.85 -5.69
CA SER A 127 5.78 -11.73 -6.78
C SER A 127 6.70 -10.98 -7.76
N PRO A 128 7.56 -11.68 -8.51
CA PRO A 128 8.39 -11.05 -9.53
C PRO A 128 7.59 -10.25 -10.56
N ALA A 129 6.39 -10.69 -10.91
CA ALA A 129 5.49 -10.00 -11.83
C ALA A 129 5.00 -8.66 -11.26
N GLU A 130 4.60 -8.64 -9.99
CA GLU A 130 4.19 -7.41 -9.30
C GLU A 130 5.36 -6.41 -9.21
N VAL A 131 6.56 -6.89 -8.87
CA VAL A 131 7.77 -6.05 -8.82
C VAL A 131 8.13 -5.49 -10.20
N ALA A 132 8.00 -6.32 -11.26
CA ALA A 132 8.25 -5.88 -12.63
C ALA A 132 7.27 -4.77 -13.07
N ALA A 133 6.01 -4.87 -12.66
CA ALA A 133 4.96 -3.91 -12.95
C ALA A 133 5.08 -2.57 -12.19
N LEU A 134 5.92 -2.51 -11.15
CA LEU A 134 6.13 -1.27 -10.40
C LEU A 134 6.73 -0.18 -11.29
N PRO A 135 6.25 1.07 -11.19
CA PRO A 135 6.93 2.23 -11.75
C PRO A 135 8.38 2.29 -11.24
N LYS A 136 9.32 2.76 -12.06
CA LYS A 136 10.75 2.84 -11.69
C LYS A 136 10.99 3.51 -10.34
N LYS A 137 10.24 4.59 -10.04
CA LYS A 137 10.34 5.33 -8.78
C LYS A 137 9.89 4.55 -7.53
N LEU A 138 9.18 3.45 -7.69
CA LEU A 138 8.71 2.61 -6.58
C LEU A 138 9.53 1.33 -6.40
N LYS A 139 10.55 1.10 -7.20
CA LYS A 139 11.43 -0.05 -7.05
C LYS A 139 12.47 0.24 -5.97
N PRO A 140 12.44 -0.47 -4.81
CA PRO A 140 13.40 -0.30 -3.73
C PRO A 140 14.78 -0.83 -4.04
#